data_fbbae2fbffec3446915d6d6f35a62424
#
_entry.id   fbbae2fbffec3446915d6d6f35a62424
#
_cell.length_a   1.000
_cell.length_b   1.000
_cell.length_c   1.000
_cell.angle_alpha   90.00
_cell.angle_beta   90.00
_cell.angle_gamma   90.00
#
_symmetry.space_group_name_H-M   'P 1'
#
loop_
_entity.id
_entity.type
_entity.pdbx_description
1 polymer ?
#
loop_
_entity_poly.entity_id
_entity_poly.type
_entity_poly.pdbx_seq_one_letter_code
_entity_poly.pdbx_strand_id
1 'polypeptide(L)'
;MANIQERRNKDGKLISYSIRVHRGRGADGKQLKPYTTTFDVLPTWKEETARKKAEAFASVFEKECRDGIKTDNRQRFDGYCDYVIGLKEQRGVKHSTIVRYKELTTRIYPVIGHIKLCDLRVDHLNDLYTSLSADGLNKKTGGKLSTKTIIEHHRLISTVLEQAFKERLVVFNVSRQAELPRMEKKDVNYFQPEQIEAIRNAL
;
A
#
# COMPACT_ATOMS: atom_id res chain seq x y z
N MET A 1 23.77 -7.48 -16.74
CA MET A 1 23.41 -8.91 -16.57
C MET A 1 23.28 -9.24 -15.10
N ALA A 2 22.26 -10.00 -14.73
CA ALA A 2 22.10 -10.51 -13.38
C ALA A 2 23.24 -11.50 -13.06
N ASN A 3 23.83 -11.37 -11.86
CA ASN A 3 24.83 -12.30 -11.34
C ASN A 3 24.07 -13.39 -10.56
N ILE A 4 24.34 -14.66 -10.90
CA ILE A 4 23.68 -15.82 -10.29
C ILE A 4 24.76 -16.62 -9.53
N GLN A 5 24.56 -16.81 -8.22
CA GLN A 5 25.46 -17.56 -7.35
C GLN A 5 24.73 -18.74 -6.73
N GLU A 6 25.32 -19.91 -6.80
CA GLU A 6 24.82 -21.13 -6.14
C GLU A 6 24.99 -21.03 -4.63
N ARG A 7 23.97 -21.50 -3.91
CA ARG A 7 24.01 -21.70 -2.46
C ARG A 7 23.83 -23.19 -2.17
N ARG A 8 24.87 -23.78 -1.59
CA ARG A 8 24.89 -25.21 -1.23
C ARG A 8 24.91 -25.37 0.28
N ASN A 9 24.31 -26.45 0.78
CA ASN A 9 24.38 -26.82 2.20
C ASN A 9 25.76 -27.38 2.56
N LYS A 10 25.95 -27.74 3.82
CA LYS A 10 27.20 -28.32 4.34
C LYS A 10 27.57 -29.65 3.63
N ASP A 11 26.58 -30.37 3.11
CA ASP A 11 26.74 -31.67 2.41
C ASP A 11 26.96 -31.47 0.91
N GLY A 12 27.17 -30.25 0.42
CA GLY A 12 27.40 -29.93 -0.96
C GLY A 12 26.16 -29.90 -1.85
N LYS A 13 24.97 -30.16 -1.31
CA LYS A 13 23.70 -30.17 -2.05
C LYS A 13 23.24 -28.75 -2.35
N LEU A 14 22.82 -28.51 -3.60
CA LEU A 14 22.28 -27.24 -4.07
C LEU A 14 20.93 -26.97 -3.39
N ILE A 15 20.79 -25.83 -2.69
CA ILE A 15 19.56 -25.42 -2.01
C ILE A 15 18.86 -24.29 -2.77
N SER A 16 19.62 -23.30 -3.20
CA SER A 16 19.05 -22.11 -3.84
C SER A 16 20.10 -21.37 -4.67
N TYR A 17 19.62 -20.44 -5.51
CA TYR A 17 20.44 -19.48 -6.23
C TYR A 17 20.24 -18.08 -5.64
N SER A 18 21.32 -17.37 -5.35
CA SER A 18 21.31 -15.94 -5.03
C SER A 18 21.50 -15.15 -6.31
N ILE A 19 20.54 -14.32 -6.66
CA ILE A 19 20.52 -13.52 -7.89
C ILE A 19 20.71 -12.06 -7.52
N ARG A 20 21.67 -11.38 -8.13
CA ARG A 20 22.00 -9.97 -7.88
C ARG A 20 22.01 -9.17 -9.17
N VAL A 21 21.35 -8.02 -9.16
CA VAL A 21 21.32 -7.05 -10.25
C VAL A 21 21.93 -5.74 -9.76
N HIS A 22 22.99 -5.28 -10.42
CA HIS A 22 23.66 -4.04 -10.06
C HIS A 22 22.82 -2.82 -10.46
N ARG A 23 22.82 -1.79 -9.59
CA ARG A 23 22.03 -0.56 -9.77
C ARG A 23 22.83 0.63 -10.33
N GLY A 24 24.13 0.44 -10.56
CA GLY A 24 25.00 1.55 -10.93
C GLY A 24 25.46 2.37 -9.72
N ARG A 25 25.74 3.66 -9.95
CA ARG A 25 26.20 4.61 -8.92
C ARG A 25 25.14 5.67 -8.65
N GLY A 26 25.08 6.14 -7.40
CA GLY A 26 24.23 7.25 -6.99
C GLY A 26 24.77 8.62 -7.44
N ALA A 27 24.03 9.67 -7.18
CA ALA A 27 24.45 11.05 -7.46
C ALA A 27 25.73 11.46 -6.69
N ASP A 28 26.01 10.78 -5.58
CA ASP A 28 27.24 10.93 -4.76
C ASP A 28 28.44 10.15 -5.31
N GLY A 29 28.32 9.49 -6.47
CA GLY A 29 29.33 8.66 -7.11
C GLY A 29 29.53 7.29 -6.44
N LYS A 30 28.90 7.01 -5.30
CA LYS A 30 29.01 5.72 -4.62
C LYS A 30 28.17 4.64 -5.29
N GLN A 31 28.67 3.41 -5.24
CA GLN A 31 27.95 2.27 -5.77
C GLN A 31 26.67 1.99 -4.96
N LEU A 32 25.52 1.96 -5.61
CA LEU A 32 24.25 1.62 -4.98
C LEU A 32 24.21 0.13 -4.62
N LYS A 33 23.55 -0.19 -3.50
CA LYS A 33 23.33 -1.60 -3.11
C LYS A 33 22.58 -2.34 -4.23
N PRO A 34 23.06 -3.51 -4.67
CA PRO A 34 22.41 -4.27 -5.72
C PRO A 34 21.03 -4.77 -5.27
N TYR A 35 20.11 -4.91 -6.21
CA TYR A 35 18.91 -5.70 -5.97
C TYR A 35 19.31 -7.16 -5.80
N THR A 36 18.81 -7.81 -4.76
CA THR A 36 19.13 -9.21 -4.46
C THR A 36 17.84 -9.99 -4.23
N THR A 37 17.74 -11.16 -4.85
CA THR A 37 16.66 -12.11 -4.61
C THR A 37 17.22 -13.53 -4.50
N THR A 38 16.42 -14.44 -3.91
CA THR A 38 16.79 -15.85 -3.81
C THR A 38 15.78 -16.66 -4.61
N PHE A 39 16.26 -17.62 -5.35
CA PHE A 39 15.46 -18.61 -6.08
C PHE A 39 15.70 -19.97 -5.43
N ASP A 40 14.69 -20.49 -4.74
CA ASP A 40 14.80 -21.77 -4.05
C ASP A 40 14.66 -22.96 -5.02
N VAL A 41 15.50 -23.99 -4.81
CA VAL A 41 15.54 -25.19 -5.62
C VAL A 41 14.73 -26.28 -4.94
N LEU A 42 13.75 -26.82 -5.66
CA LEU A 42 12.99 -27.97 -5.14
C LEU A 42 13.87 -29.23 -5.13
N PRO A 43 13.78 -30.05 -4.07
CA PRO A 43 14.58 -31.27 -3.92
C PRO A 43 14.43 -32.29 -5.05
N THR A 44 13.30 -32.21 -5.78
CA THR A 44 12.96 -33.09 -6.91
C THR A 44 13.60 -32.69 -8.24
N TRP A 45 14.21 -31.49 -8.31
CA TRP A 45 14.79 -31.02 -9.56
C TRP A 45 16.22 -31.48 -9.71
N LYS A 46 16.56 -31.88 -10.95
CA LYS A 46 17.96 -32.08 -11.37
C LYS A 46 18.67 -30.71 -11.42
N GLU A 47 19.95 -30.65 -11.08
CA GLU A 47 20.73 -29.40 -11.01
C GLU A 47 20.66 -28.60 -12.33
N GLU A 48 20.72 -29.28 -13.47
CA GLU A 48 20.61 -28.63 -14.78
C GLU A 48 19.25 -27.96 -15.02
N THR A 49 18.15 -28.61 -14.58
CA THR A 49 16.80 -28.06 -14.67
C THR A 49 16.64 -26.88 -13.73
N ALA A 50 17.17 -26.99 -12.51
CA ALA A 50 17.15 -25.92 -11.51
C ALA A 50 17.91 -24.69 -12.05
N ARG A 51 19.07 -24.88 -12.69
CA ARG A 51 19.87 -23.81 -13.28
C ARG A 51 19.14 -23.10 -14.41
N LYS A 52 18.54 -23.82 -15.37
CA LYS A 52 17.76 -23.22 -16.47
C LYS A 52 16.58 -22.39 -15.94
N LYS A 53 15.87 -22.89 -14.91
CA LYS A 53 14.79 -22.14 -14.27
C LYS A 53 15.30 -20.90 -13.52
N ALA A 54 16.44 -21.00 -12.84
CA ALA A 54 17.05 -19.86 -12.17
C ALA A 54 17.52 -18.79 -13.16
N GLU A 55 18.07 -19.17 -14.32
CA GLU A 55 18.46 -18.26 -15.40
C GLU A 55 17.24 -17.55 -16.01
N ALA A 56 16.15 -18.29 -16.28
CA ALA A 56 14.90 -17.70 -16.75
C ALA A 56 14.33 -16.70 -15.71
N PHE A 57 14.29 -17.09 -14.44
CA PHE A 57 13.86 -16.21 -13.35
C PHE A 57 14.77 -14.96 -13.23
N ALA A 58 16.09 -15.13 -13.37
CA ALA A 58 17.04 -14.02 -13.31
C ALA A 58 16.85 -13.01 -14.45
N SER A 59 16.52 -13.49 -15.65
CA SER A 59 16.21 -12.62 -16.80
C SER A 59 14.95 -11.76 -16.56
N VAL A 60 13.89 -12.38 -16.02
CA VAL A 60 12.67 -11.67 -15.65
C VAL A 60 12.98 -10.66 -14.54
N PHE A 61 13.71 -11.08 -13.51
CA PHE A 61 14.12 -10.23 -12.42
C PHE A 61 14.97 -9.03 -12.86
N GLU A 62 15.91 -9.25 -13.78
CA GLU A 62 16.74 -8.18 -14.34
C GLU A 62 15.89 -7.17 -15.11
N LYS A 63 14.92 -7.64 -15.92
CA LYS A 63 13.99 -6.79 -16.64
C LYS A 63 13.13 -5.96 -15.66
N GLU A 64 12.54 -6.59 -14.65
CA GLU A 64 11.78 -5.90 -13.61
C GLU A 64 12.60 -4.82 -12.88
N CYS A 65 13.88 -5.12 -12.57
CA CYS A 65 14.80 -4.16 -11.96
C CYS A 65 15.10 -2.98 -12.89
N ARG A 66 15.29 -3.25 -14.18
CA ARG A 66 15.56 -2.23 -15.20
C ARG A 66 14.36 -1.34 -15.47
N ASP A 67 13.18 -1.94 -15.51
CA ASP A 67 11.91 -1.22 -15.68
C ASP A 67 11.49 -0.45 -14.39
N GLY A 68 12.27 -0.59 -13.32
CA GLY A 68 12.04 0.07 -12.03
C GLY A 68 10.85 -0.49 -11.27
N ILE A 69 10.40 -1.71 -11.61
CA ILE A 69 9.25 -2.40 -11.00
C ILE A 69 9.66 -3.05 -9.66
N LYS A 70 10.97 -3.29 -9.46
CA LYS A 70 11.44 -3.91 -8.23
C LYS A 70 11.90 -2.89 -7.20
N THR A 71 11.10 -2.83 -6.21
CA THR A 71 11.20 -1.98 -5.05
C THR A 71 11.75 -2.75 -3.85
N ASP A 72 12.27 -2.00 -2.90
CA ASP A 72 12.66 -2.57 -1.62
C ASP A 72 11.44 -3.26 -0.98
N ASN A 73 11.43 -4.58 -1.07
CA ASN A 73 10.34 -5.47 -0.64
C ASN A 73 10.09 -5.41 0.89
N ARG A 74 10.69 -4.44 1.60
CA ARG A 74 10.64 -4.30 3.06
C ARG A 74 9.75 -3.16 3.52
N GLN A 75 9.36 -2.24 2.61
CA GLN A 75 8.59 -1.07 2.98
C GLN A 75 7.18 -1.45 3.40
N ARG A 76 6.86 -1.25 4.68
CA ARG A 76 5.52 -1.47 5.24
C ARG A 76 4.61 -0.28 4.92
N PHE A 77 3.30 -0.55 4.90
CA PHE A 77 2.30 0.47 4.61
C PHE A 77 2.30 1.61 5.65
N ASP A 78 2.41 1.29 6.95
CA ASP A 78 2.41 2.29 8.03
C ASP A 78 3.54 3.32 7.86
N GLY A 79 4.79 2.85 7.78
CA GLY A 79 5.94 3.75 7.64
C GLY A 79 5.94 4.55 6.33
N TYR A 80 5.42 3.96 5.25
CA TYR A 80 5.29 4.70 4.00
C TYR A 80 4.15 5.72 4.04
N CYS A 81 3.04 5.41 4.71
CA CYS A 81 1.94 6.35 4.91
C CYS A 81 2.40 7.59 5.69
N ASP A 82 3.17 7.39 6.77
CA ASP A 82 3.75 8.49 7.54
C ASP A 82 4.68 9.36 6.68
N TYR A 83 5.52 8.73 5.85
CA TYR A 83 6.36 9.45 4.89
C TYR A 83 5.54 10.31 3.93
N VAL A 84 4.45 9.77 3.35
CA VAL A 84 3.58 10.52 2.42
C VAL A 84 2.86 11.67 3.12
N ILE A 85 2.40 11.46 4.36
CA ILE A 85 1.78 12.52 5.17
C ILE A 85 2.81 13.64 5.42
N GLY A 86 4.04 13.30 5.78
CA GLY A 86 5.14 14.26 5.95
C GLY A 86 5.45 15.04 4.67
N LEU A 87 5.47 14.40 3.51
CA LEU A 87 5.61 15.07 2.22
C LEU A 87 4.49 16.09 1.96
N LYS A 88 3.25 15.74 2.33
CA LYS A 88 2.11 16.66 2.19
C LYS A 88 2.21 17.87 3.12
N GLU A 89 2.68 17.66 4.35
CA GLU A 89 2.93 18.71 5.33
C GLU A 89 4.01 19.68 4.80
N GLN A 90 5.13 19.18 4.29
CA GLN A 90 6.18 19.98 3.65
C GLN A 90 5.70 20.75 2.43
N ARG A 91 4.74 20.24 1.68
CA ARG A 91 4.11 20.91 0.53
C ARG A 91 3.05 21.96 0.91
N GLY A 92 2.88 22.25 2.20
CA GLY A 92 1.98 23.29 2.68
C GLY A 92 0.50 22.90 2.74
N VAL A 93 0.18 21.61 2.83
CA VAL A 93 -1.19 21.17 3.09
C VAL A 93 -1.64 21.67 4.47
N LYS A 94 -2.87 22.19 4.56
CA LYS A 94 -3.42 22.77 5.80
C LYS A 94 -3.23 21.83 6.99
N HIS A 95 -2.79 22.38 8.12
CA HIS A 95 -2.56 21.61 9.36
C HIS A 95 -3.77 20.77 9.77
N SER A 96 -4.98 21.30 9.68
CA SER A 96 -6.21 20.54 9.99
C SER A 96 -6.38 19.27 9.13
N THR A 97 -5.94 19.31 7.86
CA THR A 97 -5.96 18.14 6.98
C THR A 97 -4.92 17.10 7.41
N ILE A 98 -3.73 17.54 7.83
CA ILE A 98 -2.68 16.64 8.33
C ILE A 98 -3.13 15.97 9.63
N VAL A 99 -3.72 16.72 10.57
CA VAL A 99 -4.31 16.16 11.79
C VAL A 99 -5.38 15.12 11.43
N ARG A 100 -6.25 15.43 10.48
CA ARG A 100 -7.28 14.48 10.02
C ARG A 100 -6.68 13.21 9.43
N TYR A 101 -5.61 13.30 8.64
CA TYR A 101 -4.93 12.12 8.12
C TYR A 101 -4.37 11.25 9.26
N LYS A 102 -3.72 11.85 10.26
CA LYS A 102 -3.21 11.14 11.45
C LYS A 102 -4.33 10.48 12.26
N GLU A 103 -5.52 11.10 12.36
CA GLU A 103 -6.69 10.46 12.97
C GLU A 103 -7.16 9.23 12.19
N LEU A 104 -7.19 9.31 10.86
CA LEU A 104 -7.62 8.18 10.02
C LEU A 104 -6.64 7.00 10.15
N THR A 105 -5.33 7.26 10.25
CA THR A 105 -4.33 6.19 10.38
C THR A 105 -4.49 5.36 11.64
N THR A 106 -5.06 5.91 12.72
CA THR A 106 -5.30 5.16 13.97
C THR A 106 -6.18 3.93 13.78
N ARG A 107 -7.06 3.94 12.77
CA ARG A 107 -7.91 2.80 12.42
C ARG A 107 -7.35 1.95 11.27
N ILE A 108 -6.53 2.54 10.41
CA ILE A 108 -5.92 1.86 9.27
C ILE A 108 -4.76 0.97 9.71
N TYR A 109 -3.85 1.49 10.55
CA TYR A 109 -2.61 0.81 10.92
C TYR A 109 -2.79 -0.53 11.63
N PRO A 110 -3.73 -0.70 12.57
CA PRO A 110 -3.93 -2.01 13.20
C PRO A 110 -4.30 -3.11 12.21
N VAL A 111 -4.96 -2.78 11.09
CA VAL A 111 -5.46 -3.76 10.13
C VAL A 111 -4.45 -4.01 9.00
N ILE A 112 -3.97 -2.95 8.34
CA ILE A 112 -3.11 -3.08 7.15
C ILE A 112 -1.71 -2.48 7.31
N GLY A 113 -1.43 -1.77 8.40
CA GLY A 113 -0.16 -1.06 8.58
C GLY A 113 1.07 -1.95 8.51
N HIS A 114 0.98 -3.16 9.06
CA HIS A 114 2.07 -4.14 9.10
C HIS A 114 2.34 -4.82 7.75
N ILE A 115 1.43 -4.71 6.79
CA ILE A 115 1.55 -5.34 5.47
C ILE A 115 2.54 -4.54 4.62
N LYS A 116 3.39 -5.25 3.89
CA LYS A 116 4.31 -4.61 2.94
C LYS A 116 3.54 -4.06 1.74
N LEU A 117 4.00 -2.95 1.18
CA LEU A 117 3.34 -2.30 0.02
C LEU A 117 3.16 -3.25 -1.17
N CYS A 118 4.15 -4.11 -1.44
CA CYS A 118 4.10 -5.07 -2.54
C CYS A 118 3.14 -6.26 -2.29
N ASP A 119 2.84 -6.55 -1.02
CA ASP A 119 1.98 -7.67 -0.61
C ASP A 119 0.53 -7.22 -0.34
N LEU A 120 0.27 -5.90 -0.42
CA LEU A 120 -1.06 -5.36 -0.20
C LEU A 120 -1.99 -5.75 -1.35
N ARG A 121 -3.14 -6.34 -1.00
CA ARG A 121 -4.16 -6.84 -1.93
C ARG A 121 -5.49 -6.16 -1.73
N VAL A 122 -6.37 -6.30 -2.70
CA VAL A 122 -7.74 -5.79 -2.65
C VAL A 122 -8.51 -6.37 -1.46
N ASP A 123 -8.34 -7.67 -1.17
CA ASP A 123 -9.00 -8.35 -0.07
C ASP A 123 -8.70 -7.69 1.28
N HIS A 124 -7.44 -7.33 1.53
CA HIS A 124 -7.04 -6.62 2.76
C HIS A 124 -7.76 -5.27 2.93
N LEU A 125 -8.04 -4.57 1.82
CA LEU A 125 -8.78 -3.32 1.85
C LEU A 125 -10.27 -3.54 2.07
N ASN A 126 -10.86 -4.55 1.45
CA ASN A 126 -12.25 -4.92 1.65
C ASN A 126 -12.51 -5.37 3.10
N ASP A 127 -11.59 -6.16 3.68
CA ASP A 127 -11.64 -6.54 5.09
C ASP A 127 -11.56 -5.33 6.02
N LEU A 128 -10.68 -4.36 5.71
CA LEU A 128 -10.61 -3.10 6.44
C LEU A 128 -11.95 -2.36 6.36
N TYR A 129 -12.54 -2.20 5.17
CA TYR A 129 -13.82 -1.47 5.03
C TYR A 129 -14.97 -2.19 5.71
N THR A 130 -14.98 -3.50 5.70
CA THR A 130 -15.93 -4.32 6.46
C THR A 130 -15.76 -4.10 7.96
N SER A 131 -14.54 -4.11 8.46
CA SER A 131 -14.27 -3.83 9.87
C SER A 131 -14.67 -2.41 10.29
N LEU A 132 -14.47 -1.41 9.42
CA LEU A 132 -14.87 -0.03 9.64
C LEU A 132 -16.41 0.16 9.61
N SER A 133 -17.13 -0.78 9.01
CA SER A 133 -18.61 -0.79 8.99
C SER A 133 -19.23 -1.44 10.22
N ALA A 134 -18.42 -2.00 11.11
CA ALA A 134 -18.92 -2.64 12.35
C ALA A 134 -19.49 -1.63 13.36
N ASP A 135 -20.37 -2.11 14.22
CA ASP A 135 -20.94 -1.31 15.32
C ASP A 135 -19.88 -0.97 16.38
N GLY A 136 -20.13 0.09 17.14
CA GLY A 136 -19.27 0.51 18.26
C GLY A 136 -18.08 1.40 17.87
N LEU A 137 -17.82 1.65 16.61
CA LEU A 137 -16.66 2.43 16.16
C LEU A 137 -16.89 3.95 16.19
N ASN A 138 -18.12 4.40 16.21
CA ASN A 138 -18.46 5.81 16.29
C ASN A 138 -18.41 6.29 17.75
N LYS A 139 -17.36 7.02 18.12
CA LYS A 139 -17.15 7.54 19.48
C LYS A 139 -18.26 8.47 19.98
N LYS A 140 -19.04 9.10 19.07
CA LYS A 140 -20.11 10.03 19.45
C LYS A 140 -21.45 9.33 19.66
N THR A 141 -21.76 8.32 18.85
CA THR A 141 -23.08 7.67 18.84
C THR A 141 -23.04 6.22 19.32
N GLY A 142 -21.84 5.63 19.51
CA GLY A 142 -21.69 4.21 19.83
C GLY A 142 -22.05 3.25 18.71
N GLY A 143 -22.50 3.76 17.55
CA GLY A 143 -22.91 2.97 16.40
C GLY A 143 -21.84 2.83 15.32
N LYS A 144 -22.28 2.56 14.10
CA LYS A 144 -21.44 2.41 12.90
C LYS A 144 -20.81 3.73 12.45
N LEU A 145 -19.68 3.64 11.77
CA LEU A 145 -19.15 4.79 11.05
C LEU A 145 -20.04 5.11 9.84
N SER A 146 -20.17 6.40 9.52
CA SER A 146 -20.87 6.79 8.30
C SER A 146 -20.10 6.35 7.07
N THR A 147 -20.81 6.01 5.99
CA THR A 147 -20.22 5.69 4.68
C THR A 147 -19.23 6.77 4.23
N LYS A 148 -19.55 8.06 4.48
CA LYS A 148 -18.65 9.17 4.18
C LYS A 148 -17.30 9.02 4.90
N THR A 149 -17.31 8.62 6.16
CA THR A 149 -16.08 8.40 6.94
C THR A 149 -15.26 7.24 6.38
N ILE A 150 -15.90 6.15 5.95
CA ILE A 150 -15.22 5.01 5.32
C ILE A 150 -14.57 5.45 4.00
N ILE A 151 -15.27 6.24 3.20
CA ILE A 151 -14.72 6.82 1.96
C ILE A 151 -13.52 7.74 2.24
N GLU A 152 -13.50 8.47 3.36
CA GLU A 152 -12.32 9.26 3.74
C GLU A 152 -11.10 8.39 4.04
N HIS A 153 -11.27 7.24 4.71
CA HIS A 153 -10.19 6.27 4.91
C HIS A 153 -9.67 5.75 3.57
N HIS A 154 -10.59 5.36 2.67
CA HIS A 154 -10.21 4.92 1.33
C HIS A 154 -9.44 6.00 0.55
N ARG A 155 -9.87 7.27 0.60
CA ARG A 155 -9.19 8.37 -0.08
C ARG A 155 -7.75 8.57 0.40
N LEU A 156 -7.52 8.44 1.71
CA LEU A 156 -6.16 8.49 2.25
C LEU A 156 -5.32 7.32 1.73
N ILE A 157 -5.83 6.09 1.82
CA ILE A 157 -5.14 4.88 1.33
C ILE A 157 -4.84 5.01 -0.16
N SER A 158 -5.82 5.41 -0.96
CA SER A 158 -5.66 5.62 -2.40
C SER A 158 -4.60 6.68 -2.73
N THR A 159 -4.55 7.76 -1.96
CA THR A 159 -3.53 8.80 -2.12
C THR A 159 -2.13 8.28 -1.81
N VAL A 160 -1.98 7.47 -0.75
CA VAL A 160 -0.70 6.86 -0.36
C VAL A 160 -0.24 5.87 -1.43
N LEU A 161 -1.13 4.99 -1.89
CA LEU A 161 -0.81 4.00 -2.92
C LEU A 161 -0.57 4.64 -4.29
N GLU A 162 -1.22 5.76 -4.60
CA GLU A 162 -0.96 6.53 -5.82
C GLU A 162 0.46 7.15 -5.80
N GLN A 163 0.90 7.65 -4.65
CA GLN A 163 2.26 8.11 -4.49
C GLN A 163 3.26 6.94 -4.62
N ALA A 164 2.96 5.78 -4.01
CA ALA A 164 3.76 4.58 -4.14
C ALA A 164 3.86 4.10 -5.61
N PHE A 165 2.78 4.18 -6.36
CA PHE A 165 2.78 3.89 -7.80
C PHE A 165 3.65 4.87 -8.59
N LYS A 166 3.57 6.17 -8.32
CA LYS A 166 4.42 7.20 -8.96
C LYS A 166 5.90 6.99 -8.65
N GLU A 167 6.22 6.58 -7.42
CA GLU A 167 7.58 6.26 -6.99
C GLU A 167 8.02 4.85 -7.43
N ARG A 168 7.16 4.13 -8.18
CA ARG A 168 7.38 2.76 -8.66
C ARG A 168 7.62 1.76 -7.53
N LEU A 169 7.04 2.01 -6.35
CA LEU A 169 7.07 1.09 -5.20
C LEU A 169 6.03 -0.01 -5.33
N VAL A 170 5.03 0.17 -6.12
CA VAL A 170 4.01 -0.82 -6.47
C VAL A 170 3.74 -0.77 -7.98
N VAL A 171 3.31 -1.89 -8.55
CA VAL A 171 3.01 -2.01 -9.98
C VAL A 171 1.73 -1.29 -10.37
N PHE A 172 0.75 -1.28 -9.46
CA PHE A 172 -0.54 -0.60 -9.64
C PHE A 172 -1.14 -0.25 -8.27
N ASN A 173 -2.09 0.67 -8.29
CA ASN A 173 -2.80 1.09 -7.09
C ASN A 173 -3.99 0.15 -6.83
N VAL A 174 -3.83 -0.79 -5.89
CA VAL A 174 -4.86 -1.81 -5.55
C VAL A 174 -6.15 -1.20 -5.02
N SER A 175 -6.11 0.00 -4.44
CA SER A 175 -7.32 0.65 -3.90
C SER A 175 -8.35 0.99 -4.98
N ARG A 176 -7.93 1.12 -6.25
CA ARG A 176 -8.84 1.37 -7.37
C ARG A 176 -9.80 0.21 -7.66
N GLN A 177 -9.47 -0.99 -7.19
CA GLN A 177 -10.26 -2.21 -7.38
C GLN A 177 -11.07 -2.57 -6.12
N ALA A 178 -10.87 -1.84 -5.02
CA ALA A 178 -11.56 -2.12 -3.76
C ALA A 178 -13.03 -1.68 -3.82
N GLU A 179 -13.89 -2.48 -3.22
CA GLU A 179 -15.33 -2.22 -3.14
C GLU A 179 -15.65 -1.28 -1.98
N LEU A 180 -16.29 -0.16 -2.29
CA LEU A 180 -16.71 0.81 -1.29
C LEU A 180 -18.21 0.69 -1.02
N PRO A 181 -18.65 0.91 0.24
CA PRO A 181 -20.07 0.98 0.55
C PRO A 181 -20.72 2.14 -0.20
N ARG A 182 -21.92 1.89 -0.73
CA ARG A 182 -22.68 2.89 -1.49
C ARG A 182 -23.10 4.04 -0.58
N MET A 183 -22.88 5.27 -1.05
CA MET A 183 -23.40 6.44 -0.35
C MET A 183 -24.93 6.51 -0.44
N GLU A 184 -25.60 6.50 0.70
CA GLU A 184 -27.00 6.84 0.74
C GLU A 184 -27.17 8.35 0.51
N LYS A 185 -28.01 8.72 -0.41
CA LYS A 185 -28.42 10.11 -0.56
C LYS A 185 -29.33 10.43 0.62
N LYS A 186 -28.88 11.35 1.49
CA LYS A 186 -29.77 11.91 2.49
C LYS A 186 -30.60 12.97 1.82
N ASP A 187 -31.91 12.90 1.98
CA ASP A 187 -32.81 13.98 1.58
C ASP A 187 -32.41 15.24 2.35
N VAL A 188 -32.33 16.33 1.63
CA VAL A 188 -32.03 17.63 2.23
C VAL A 188 -33.33 18.13 2.84
N ASN A 189 -33.43 18.11 4.17
CA ASN A 189 -34.51 18.77 4.87
C ASN A 189 -34.32 20.28 4.75
N TYR A 190 -35.15 20.92 3.97
CA TYR A 190 -35.24 22.37 3.91
C TYR A 190 -36.53 22.82 4.61
N PHE A 191 -36.47 23.98 5.21
CA PHE A 191 -37.66 24.56 5.84
C PHE A 191 -38.72 24.84 4.78
N GLN A 192 -39.93 24.37 5.03
CA GLN A 192 -41.08 24.68 4.19
C GLN A 192 -41.47 26.16 4.39
N PRO A 193 -42.09 26.80 3.36
CA PRO A 193 -42.48 28.21 3.45
C PRO A 193 -43.23 28.56 4.72
N GLU A 194 -44.13 27.70 5.16
CA GLU A 194 -44.93 27.88 6.39
C GLU A 194 -44.07 27.89 7.67
N GLN A 195 -43.01 27.05 7.69
CA GLN A 195 -42.05 27.01 8.81
C GLN A 195 -41.18 28.26 8.85
N ILE A 196 -40.81 28.81 7.67
CA ILE A 196 -40.06 30.05 7.56
C ILE A 196 -40.91 31.22 8.05
N GLU A 197 -42.22 31.27 7.66
CA GLU A 197 -43.14 32.29 8.17
C GLU A 197 -43.37 32.19 9.68
N ALA A 198 -43.52 30.99 10.22
CA ALA A 198 -43.65 30.78 11.67
C ALA A 198 -42.41 31.27 12.42
N ILE A 199 -41.22 31.04 11.93
CA ILE A 199 -39.93 31.52 12.50
C ILE A 199 -39.89 33.06 12.44
N ARG A 200 -40.30 33.67 11.30
CA ARG A 200 -40.28 35.12 11.14
C ARG A 200 -41.26 35.81 12.08
N ASN A 201 -42.44 35.19 12.37
CA ASN A 201 -43.44 35.75 13.22
C ASN A 201 -43.17 35.54 14.74
N ALA A 202 -42.16 34.68 15.06
CA ALA A 202 -41.72 34.40 16.43
C ALA A 202 -40.48 35.23 16.86
N LEU A 203 -39.88 35.99 15.94
CA LEU A 203 -38.79 36.95 16.18
C LEU A 203 -39.33 38.35 16.33
#